data_0be064d2bcea7b87cfc5a0885fb3c50b
#
_entry.id   0be064d2bcea7b87cfc5a0885fb3c50b
#
_cell.length_a   1.000
_cell.length_b   1.000
_cell.length_c   1.000
_cell.angle_alpha   90.00
_cell.angle_beta   90.00
_cell.angle_gamma   90.00
#
_symmetry.space_group_name_H-M   'P 1'
#
loop_
_entity.id
_entity.type
_entity.pdbx_description
1 polymer ?
#
loop_
_entity_poly.entity_id
_entity_poly.type
_entity_poly.pdbx_seq_one_letter_code
_entity_poly.pdbx_strand_id
1 'polypeptide(L)'
;ERNVVGGDKELCTDFVCFFEACFPKIPSVMVSSDESEAIKYFSNVFLAYKVAYFNKIYDFCHATGMDYNNVRKGVTGDSRIGKSHTQVPGIDNDRGFGGTCFPKDLNSLITQFEERNINCDMLKEVWLYNEEIRTVIDWPVT
;
A
#
# COMPACT_ATOMS: atom_id res chain seq x y z
N GLU A 1 -1.82 12.79 -7.04
CA GLU A 1 -3.08 12.56 -6.32
C GLU A 1 -4.21 12.36 -7.33
N ARG A 2 -5.24 11.61 -6.98
CA ARG A 2 -6.44 11.39 -7.77
C ARG A 2 -7.66 11.25 -6.86
N ASN A 3 -8.82 11.58 -7.35
CA ASN A 3 -10.10 11.27 -6.75
C ASN A 3 -10.67 10.01 -7.42
N VAL A 4 -11.20 9.07 -6.65
CA VAL A 4 -11.90 7.87 -7.17
C VAL A 4 -13.32 7.89 -6.65
N VAL A 5 -14.28 7.83 -7.56
CA VAL A 5 -15.71 7.90 -7.23
C VAL A 5 -16.39 6.65 -7.78
N GLY A 6 -16.96 5.85 -6.90
CA GLY A 6 -17.66 4.61 -7.25
C GLY A 6 -19.14 4.68 -6.94
N GLY A 7 -19.95 4.20 -7.86
CA GLY A 7 -21.40 4.15 -7.67
C GLY A 7 -22.21 4.32 -8.95
N ASP A 8 -23.45 4.76 -8.77
CA ASP A 8 -24.34 5.09 -9.90
C ASP A 8 -23.75 6.18 -10.76
N LYS A 9 -23.81 6.01 -12.09
CA LYS A 9 -23.12 6.88 -13.04
C LYS A 9 -23.64 8.34 -13.02
N GLU A 10 -24.94 8.54 -12.86
CA GLU A 10 -25.52 9.88 -12.87
C GLU A 10 -25.12 10.65 -11.61
N LEU A 11 -25.26 10.02 -10.43
CA LEU A 11 -24.86 10.59 -9.16
C LEU A 11 -23.35 10.85 -9.10
N CYS A 12 -22.54 9.94 -9.60
CA CYS A 12 -21.09 10.12 -9.68
C CYS A 12 -20.71 11.30 -10.61
N THR A 13 -21.42 11.47 -11.73
CA THR A 13 -21.16 12.59 -12.65
C THR A 13 -21.40 13.94 -11.98
N ASP A 14 -22.50 14.10 -11.28
CA ASP A 14 -22.83 15.35 -10.56
C ASP A 14 -21.77 15.66 -9.50
N PHE A 15 -21.38 14.65 -8.72
CA PHE A 15 -20.33 14.78 -7.70
C PHE A 15 -18.98 15.17 -8.32
N VAL A 16 -18.58 14.49 -9.41
CA VAL A 16 -17.30 14.75 -10.10
C VAL A 16 -17.28 16.18 -10.66
N CYS A 17 -18.35 16.62 -11.31
CA CYS A 17 -18.46 17.99 -11.80
C CYS A 17 -18.27 19.02 -10.68
N PHE A 18 -18.92 18.80 -9.53
CA PHE A 18 -18.75 19.67 -8.37
C PHE A 18 -17.30 19.61 -7.83
N PHE A 19 -16.74 18.39 -7.68
CA PHE A 19 -15.40 18.20 -7.13
C PHE A 19 -14.33 18.85 -8.03
N GLU A 20 -14.39 18.65 -9.32
CA GLU A 20 -13.43 19.22 -10.29
C GLU A 20 -13.54 20.75 -10.41
N ALA A 21 -14.72 21.30 -10.20
CA ALA A 21 -14.87 22.75 -10.09
C ALA A 21 -14.14 23.32 -8.84
N CYS A 22 -14.12 22.57 -7.75
CA CYS A 22 -13.42 22.95 -6.51
C CYS A 22 -11.91 22.64 -6.58
N PHE A 23 -11.53 21.54 -7.23
CA PHE A 23 -10.17 21.01 -7.26
C PHE A 23 -9.69 20.68 -8.70
N PRO A 24 -9.54 21.67 -9.57
CA PRO A 24 -9.33 21.44 -11.02
C PRO A 24 -8.01 20.74 -11.38
N LYS A 25 -7.09 20.58 -10.43
CA LYS A 25 -5.80 19.91 -10.64
C LYS A 25 -5.81 18.44 -10.22
N ILE A 26 -6.89 17.97 -9.61
CA ILE A 26 -7.03 16.58 -9.15
C ILE A 26 -7.96 15.83 -10.10
N PRO A 27 -7.44 14.94 -10.95
CA PRO A 27 -8.28 14.20 -11.88
C PRO A 27 -9.20 13.24 -11.14
N SER A 28 -10.42 13.09 -11.60
CA SER A 28 -11.39 12.12 -11.09
C SER A 28 -11.46 10.89 -11.99
N VAL A 29 -11.59 9.72 -11.36
CA VAL A 29 -11.82 8.43 -12.01
C VAL A 29 -13.17 7.90 -11.55
N MET A 30 -14.13 7.80 -12.46
CA MET A 30 -15.44 7.20 -12.18
C MET A 30 -15.42 5.72 -12.50
N VAL A 31 -15.89 4.90 -11.54
CA VAL A 31 -15.92 3.44 -11.61
C VAL A 31 -17.18 2.91 -10.92
N SER A 32 -17.42 1.60 -10.95
CA SER A 32 -18.45 0.98 -10.11
C SER A 32 -18.06 1.02 -8.61
N SER A 33 -19.03 0.79 -7.73
CA SER A 33 -18.75 0.68 -6.27
C SER A 33 -17.69 -0.37 -5.98
N ASP A 34 -17.85 -1.57 -6.56
CA ASP A 34 -16.92 -2.69 -6.34
C ASP A 34 -15.50 -2.36 -6.82
N GLU A 35 -15.39 -1.70 -7.98
CA GLU A 35 -14.09 -1.27 -8.50
C GLU A 35 -13.45 -0.19 -7.63
N SER A 36 -14.22 0.73 -7.05
CA SER A 36 -13.68 1.75 -6.16
C SER A 36 -13.12 1.17 -4.86
N GLU A 37 -13.82 0.17 -4.32
CA GLU A 37 -13.34 -0.58 -3.16
C GLU A 37 -12.07 -1.38 -3.51
N ALA A 38 -12.07 -2.09 -4.62
CA ALA A 38 -10.92 -2.83 -5.09
C ALA A 38 -9.69 -1.92 -5.32
N ILE A 39 -9.87 -0.75 -5.91
CA ILE A 39 -8.80 0.25 -6.11
C ILE A 39 -8.16 0.65 -4.77
N LYS A 40 -8.97 0.83 -3.73
CA LYS A 40 -8.45 1.14 -2.39
C LYS A 40 -7.63 -0.01 -1.83
N TYR A 41 -8.17 -1.24 -1.85
CA TYR A 41 -7.46 -2.42 -1.34
C TYR A 41 -6.15 -2.65 -2.09
N PHE A 42 -6.19 -2.67 -3.41
CA PHE A 42 -4.99 -2.91 -4.22
C PHE A 42 -3.94 -1.80 -4.05
N SER A 43 -4.36 -0.55 -3.88
CA SER A 43 -3.42 0.54 -3.59
C SER A 43 -2.73 0.36 -2.25
N ASN A 44 -3.47 0.05 -1.18
CA ASN A 44 -2.90 -0.15 0.15
C ASN A 44 -2.02 -1.39 0.22
N VAL A 45 -2.43 -2.49 -0.40
CA VAL A 45 -1.63 -3.72 -0.46
C VAL A 45 -0.35 -3.50 -1.26
N PHE A 46 -0.40 -2.78 -2.39
CA PHE A 46 0.81 -2.40 -3.12
C PHE A 46 1.80 -1.60 -2.24
N LEU A 47 1.29 -0.68 -1.43
CA LEU A 47 2.15 0.10 -0.51
C LEU A 47 2.72 -0.77 0.62
N ALA A 48 1.96 -1.76 1.13
CA ALA A 48 2.45 -2.75 2.07
C ALA A 48 3.60 -3.59 1.48
N TYR A 49 3.43 -4.06 0.24
CA TYR A 49 4.51 -4.72 -0.52
C TYR A 49 5.75 -3.84 -0.65
N LYS A 50 5.55 -2.57 -0.94
CA LYS A 50 6.66 -1.63 -1.07
C LYS A 50 7.41 -1.47 0.25
N VAL A 51 6.72 -1.39 1.39
CA VAL A 51 7.34 -1.37 2.71
C VAL A 51 8.14 -2.66 2.94
N ALA A 52 7.54 -3.82 2.70
CA ALA A 52 8.22 -5.11 2.86
C ALA A 52 9.47 -5.21 1.97
N TYR A 53 9.36 -4.82 0.70
CA TYR A 53 10.48 -4.81 -0.24
C TYR A 53 11.64 -3.93 0.24
N PHE A 54 11.37 -2.72 0.71
CA PHE A 54 12.42 -1.83 1.20
C PHE A 54 13.02 -2.31 2.54
N ASN A 55 12.27 -3.04 3.35
CA ASN A 55 12.84 -3.74 4.52
C ASN A 55 13.80 -4.87 4.11
N LYS A 56 13.51 -5.63 3.04
CA LYS A 56 14.47 -6.62 2.49
C LYS A 56 15.74 -5.96 1.93
N ILE A 57 15.62 -4.81 1.26
CA ILE A 57 16.80 -4.03 0.83
C ILE A 57 17.61 -3.57 2.05
N TYR A 58 16.94 -3.16 3.12
CA TYR A 58 17.60 -2.79 4.37
C TYR A 58 18.40 -3.95 4.95
N ASP A 59 17.80 -5.15 5.04
CA ASP A 59 18.47 -6.36 5.52
C ASP A 59 19.71 -6.69 4.67
N PHE A 60 19.58 -6.60 3.34
CA PHE A 60 20.69 -6.83 2.43
C PHE A 60 21.82 -5.82 2.63
N CYS A 61 21.51 -4.54 2.73
CA CYS A 61 22.50 -3.49 2.97
C CYS A 61 23.22 -3.72 4.30
N HIS A 62 22.48 -4.06 5.36
CA HIS A 62 23.06 -4.35 6.66
C HIS A 62 24.00 -5.57 6.61
N ALA A 63 23.60 -6.64 5.94
CA ALA A 63 24.41 -7.85 5.81
C ALA A 63 25.69 -7.65 4.97
N THR A 64 25.68 -6.69 4.05
CA THR A 64 26.82 -6.41 3.14
C THR A 64 27.61 -5.17 3.51
N GLY A 65 27.29 -4.48 4.60
CA GLY A 65 27.98 -3.27 5.06
C GLY A 65 27.71 -2.03 4.19
N MET A 66 26.65 -2.03 3.38
CA MET A 66 26.24 -0.88 2.57
C MET A 66 25.40 0.11 3.40
N ASP A 67 25.53 1.39 3.11
CA ASP A 67 24.64 2.41 3.67
C ASP A 67 23.27 2.35 2.98
N TYR A 68 22.27 1.91 3.74
CA TYR A 68 20.89 1.84 3.26
C TYR A 68 20.35 3.18 2.74
N ASN A 69 20.67 4.29 3.40
CA ASN A 69 20.13 5.59 3.00
C ASN A 69 20.68 6.03 1.63
N ASN A 70 21.95 5.72 1.34
CA ASN A 70 22.54 5.98 0.03
C ASN A 70 21.91 5.11 -1.05
N VAL A 71 21.75 3.81 -0.78
CA VAL A 71 21.06 2.86 -1.70
C VAL A 71 19.62 3.31 -1.93
N ARG A 72 18.87 3.58 -0.85
CA ARG A 72 17.49 4.08 -0.92
C ARG A 72 17.39 5.36 -1.75
N LYS A 73 18.27 6.33 -1.54
CA LYS A 73 18.30 7.59 -2.29
C LYS A 73 18.51 7.35 -3.79
N GLY A 74 19.40 6.45 -4.15
CA GLY A 74 19.65 6.06 -5.54
C GLY A 74 18.43 5.39 -6.17
N VAL A 75 17.88 4.35 -5.52
CA VAL A 75 16.72 3.60 -6.00
C VAL A 75 15.48 4.50 -6.15
N THR A 76 15.21 5.35 -5.16
CA THR A 76 14.03 6.23 -5.18
C THR A 76 14.21 7.49 -6.04
N GLY A 77 15.39 7.70 -6.59
CA GLY A 77 15.64 8.71 -7.64
C GLY A 77 14.91 8.40 -8.94
N ASP A 78 14.59 7.13 -9.20
CA ASP A 78 13.70 6.74 -10.29
C ASP A 78 12.26 7.13 -9.95
N SER A 79 11.66 8.00 -10.78
CA SER A 79 10.30 8.51 -10.57
C SER A 79 9.23 7.41 -10.58
N ARG A 80 9.49 6.27 -11.23
CA ARG A 80 8.60 5.11 -11.25
C ARG A 80 8.49 4.45 -9.87
N ILE A 81 9.53 4.60 -9.03
CA ILE A 81 9.58 4.02 -7.69
C ILE A 81 9.09 5.03 -6.65
N GLY A 82 9.60 6.25 -6.69
CA GLY A 82 9.23 7.33 -5.78
C GLY A 82 9.62 7.07 -4.31
N LYS A 83 9.57 8.11 -3.49
CA LYS A 83 10.13 8.12 -2.13
C LYS A 83 9.18 7.62 -1.03
N SER A 84 7.86 7.63 -1.26
CA SER A 84 6.89 7.23 -0.24
C SER A 84 7.05 5.76 0.17
N HIS A 85 6.84 5.42 1.44
CA HIS A 85 6.85 4.04 1.95
C HIS A 85 8.18 3.28 1.74
N THR A 86 9.30 4.00 1.81
CA THR A 86 10.64 3.42 1.60
C THR A 86 11.58 3.65 2.79
N GLN A 87 11.13 4.34 3.83
CA GLN A 87 11.96 4.60 5.00
C GLN A 87 11.99 3.36 5.92
N VAL A 88 13.18 2.99 6.40
CA VAL A 88 13.39 1.91 7.37
C VAL A 88 14.39 2.41 8.43
N PRO A 89 14.04 2.38 9.74
CA PRO A 89 12.69 2.12 10.25
C PRO A 89 11.67 3.14 9.75
N GLY A 90 10.39 2.82 9.85
CA GLY A 90 9.27 3.66 9.47
C GLY A 90 9.13 4.93 10.29
N ILE A 91 8.06 5.69 10.06
CA ILE A 91 7.77 6.93 10.80
C ILE A 91 7.41 6.67 12.28
N ASP A 92 7.02 5.46 12.60
CA ASP A 92 6.72 4.94 13.94
C ASP A 92 7.95 4.36 14.65
N ASN A 93 9.14 4.49 14.05
CA ASN A 93 10.42 3.94 14.50
C ASN A 93 10.45 2.40 14.57
N ASP A 94 9.53 1.71 13.92
CA ASP A 94 9.53 0.25 13.80
C ASP A 94 9.77 -0.19 12.34
N ARG A 95 10.07 -1.47 12.16
CA ARG A 95 10.24 -2.11 10.87
C ARG A 95 8.89 -2.60 10.35
N GLY A 96 8.80 -2.88 9.05
CA GLY A 96 7.56 -3.33 8.45
C GLY A 96 6.48 -2.26 8.41
N PHE A 97 5.24 -2.72 8.28
CA PHE A 97 4.06 -1.86 8.28
C PHE A 97 3.11 -2.23 9.41
N GLY A 98 2.50 -1.22 10.03
CA GLY A 98 1.54 -1.34 11.12
C GLY A 98 0.33 -0.44 10.93
N GLY A 99 -0.33 -0.12 12.03
CA GLY A 99 -1.57 0.63 12.05
C GLY A 99 -2.76 -0.18 11.57
N THR A 100 -3.88 0.50 11.33
CA THR A 100 -5.15 -0.18 11.04
C THR A 100 -5.36 -0.49 9.55
N CYS A 101 -4.70 0.21 8.63
CA CYS A 101 -5.03 0.12 7.21
C CYS A 101 -4.31 -1.03 6.50
N PHE A 102 -2.98 -1.05 6.49
CA PHE A 102 -2.23 -2.04 5.71
C PHE A 102 -2.43 -3.47 6.20
N PRO A 103 -2.34 -3.76 7.52
CA PRO A 103 -2.60 -5.10 8.04
C PRO A 103 -4.02 -5.58 7.70
N LYS A 104 -5.02 -4.75 7.94
CA LYS A 104 -6.42 -5.08 7.68
C LYS A 104 -6.67 -5.32 6.19
N ASP A 105 -6.21 -4.41 5.32
CA ASP A 105 -6.50 -4.49 3.88
C ASP A 105 -5.76 -5.68 3.22
N LEU A 106 -4.53 -6.00 3.66
CA LEU A 106 -3.79 -7.16 3.19
C LEU A 106 -4.48 -8.47 3.61
N ASN A 107 -4.85 -8.63 4.87
CA ASN A 107 -5.55 -9.83 5.36
C ASN A 107 -6.93 -10.00 4.72
N SER A 108 -7.69 -8.91 4.58
CA SER A 108 -8.96 -8.93 3.86
C SER A 108 -8.79 -9.39 2.39
N LEU A 109 -7.72 -8.93 1.73
CA LEU A 109 -7.45 -9.33 0.35
C LEU A 109 -7.02 -10.81 0.25
N ILE A 110 -6.22 -11.32 1.20
CA ILE A 110 -5.87 -12.75 1.29
C ILE A 110 -7.16 -13.58 1.37
N THR A 111 -8.05 -13.26 2.29
CA THR A 111 -9.33 -13.97 2.46
C THR A 111 -10.16 -13.96 1.17
N GLN A 112 -10.27 -12.79 0.52
CA GLN A 112 -11.02 -12.67 -0.72
C GLN A 112 -10.45 -13.50 -1.89
N PHE A 113 -9.13 -13.64 -1.96
CA PHE A 113 -8.45 -14.48 -2.95
C PHE A 113 -8.71 -15.97 -2.66
N GLU A 114 -8.61 -16.39 -1.39
CA GLU A 114 -8.91 -17.76 -0.97
C GLU A 114 -10.34 -18.17 -1.27
N GLU A 115 -11.32 -17.33 -0.93
CA GLU A 115 -12.74 -17.56 -1.21
C GLU A 115 -13.04 -17.76 -2.71
N ARG A 116 -12.22 -17.16 -3.58
CA ARG A 116 -12.33 -17.25 -5.03
C ARG A 116 -11.41 -18.29 -5.66
N ASN A 117 -10.70 -19.08 -4.84
CA ASN A 117 -9.69 -20.05 -5.27
C ASN A 117 -8.58 -19.43 -6.15
N ILE A 118 -8.22 -18.18 -5.88
CA ILE A 118 -7.08 -17.50 -6.51
C ILE A 118 -5.85 -17.68 -5.63
N ASN A 119 -4.73 -18.10 -6.22
CA ASN A 119 -3.48 -18.23 -5.47
C ASN A 119 -3.06 -16.89 -4.85
N CYS A 120 -2.77 -16.89 -3.55
CA CYS A 120 -2.39 -15.71 -2.77
C CYS A 120 -1.06 -15.89 -2.00
N ASP A 121 -0.22 -16.84 -2.38
CA ASP A 121 1.03 -17.14 -1.67
C ASP A 121 1.90 -15.90 -1.52
N MET A 122 2.01 -15.07 -2.57
CA MET A 122 2.78 -13.84 -2.53
C MET A 122 2.24 -12.85 -1.48
N LEU A 123 0.92 -12.76 -1.28
CA LEU A 123 0.29 -11.92 -0.26
C LEU A 123 0.64 -12.45 1.15
N LYS A 124 0.52 -13.77 1.32
CA LYS A 124 0.84 -14.46 2.59
C LYS A 124 2.31 -14.31 2.97
N GLU A 125 3.23 -14.45 2.03
CA GLU A 125 4.66 -14.27 2.29
C GLU A 125 4.98 -12.84 2.77
N VAL A 126 4.35 -11.82 2.20
CA VAL A 126 4.51 -10.44 2.68
C VAL A 126 3.96 -10.26 4.08
N TRP A 127 2.81 -10.90 4.39
CA TRP A 127 2.24 -10.86 5.73
C TRP A 127 3.16 -11.53 6.76
N LEU A 128 3.60 -12.76 6.50
CA LEU A 128 4.50 -13.51 7.39
C LEU A 128 5.82 -12.76 7.62
N TYR A 129 6.39 -12.22 6.55
CA TYR A 129 7.61 -11.41 6.69
C TYR A 129 7.38 -10.15 7.53
N ASN A 130 6.23 -9.49 7.40
CA ASN A 130 5.91 -8.34 8.24
C ASN A 130 5.80 -8.71 9.72
N GLU A 131 5.16 -9.83 10.04
CA GLU A 131 5.07 -10.36 11.42
C GLU A 131 6.46 -10.69 11.99
N GLU A 132 7.37 -11.23 11.18
CA GLU A 132 8.73 -11.55 11.59
C GLU A 132 9.56 -10.32 11.99
N ILE A 133 9.44 -9.23 11.24
CA ILE A 133 10.32 -8.06 11.41
C ILE A 133 9.75 -6.97 12.29
N ARG A 134 8.43 -6.96 12.53
CA ARG A 134 7.78 -5.92 13.32
C ARG A 134 7.81 -6.24 14.80
N THR A 135 8.13 -5.23 15.62
CA THR A 135 8.24 -5.41 17.08
C THR A 135 6.96 -5.01 17.82
N VAL A 136 6.19 -4.07 17.26
CA VAL A 136 4.92 -3.60 17.82
C VAL A 136 3.77 -4.06 16.95
N ILE A 137 2.92 -4.94 17.49
CA ILE A 137 1.67 -5.36 16.85
C ILE A 137 0.58 -4.39 17.28
N ASP A 138 0.20 -3.50 16.39
CA ASP A 138 -0.77 -2.42 16.62
C ASP A 138 -2.06 -2.58 15.77
N TRP A 139 -2.36 -3.82 15.37
CA TRP A 139 -3.60 -4.22 14.71
C TRP A 139 -4.29 -5.35 15.49
N PRO A 140 -5.62 -5.53 15.33
CA PRO A 140 -6.34 -6.63 15.97
C PRO A 140 -5.74 -7.99 15.57
N VAL A 141 -5.34 -8.79 16.55
CA VAL A 141 -4.96 -10.20 16.34
C VAL A 141 -6.25 -11.01 16.34
N THR A 142 -6.62 -11.58 15.21
CA THR A 142 -7.79 -12.47 15.09
C THR A 142 -7.39 -13.92 15.32
#